data_c3ad2ebe518f1717b094238c29a693e1
#
_entry.id   c3ad2ebe518f1717b094238c29a693e1
#
_cell.length_a   1.000
_cell.length_b   1.000
_cell.length_c   1.000
_cell.angle_alpha   90.00
_cell.angle_beta   90.00
_cell.angle_gamma   90.00
#
_symmetry.space_group_name_H-M   'P 1'
#
loop_
_entity.id
_entity.type
_entity.pdbx_description
1 polymer ?
#
loop_
_entity_poly.entity_id
_entity_poly.type
_entity_poly.pdbx_seq_one_letter_code
_entity_poly.pdbx_strand_id
1 'polypeptide(L)'
;DEAIFFINLTADEARKIASLTDDSAVNDFRRSVSCVGSTVCQIGMQDSNGLLKAIFTHLDEKGIDTKKLPRLHISGCPHSCGTHQIGEIGFHGSVKLVDKKPQPAFILVDGGSEHMGSENFGKMAGNIVSTKIPEFMEALANILNEALEPDFGSWRLTHKSEYMNLIKSFE
;
A
#
# COMPACT_ATOMS: atom_id res chain seq x y z
N ASP A 1 -5.20 4.62 -13.37
CA ASP A 1 -6.29 4.25 -12.46
C ASP A 1 -7.56 3.99 -13.25
N GLU A 2 -8.26 2.90 -12.92
CA GLU A 2 -9.59 2.67 -13.43
C GLU A 2 -10.55 3.57 -12.65
N ALA A 3 -10.89 4.72 -13.23
CA ALA A 3 -11.74 5.73 -12.60
C ALA A 3 -12.91 6.12 -13.53
N ILE A 4 -14.02 6.49 -12.94
CA ILE A 4 -15.19 7.05 -13.64
C ILE A 4 -15.28 8.52 -13.24
N PHE A 5 -15.28 9.41 -14.23
CA PHE A 5 -15.44 10.83 -14.02
C PHE A 5 -16.85 11.26 -14.44
N PHE A 6 -17.58 11.85 -13.51
CA PHE A 6 -18.87 12.47 -13.78
C PHE A 6 -18.67 13.97 -13.98
N ILE A 7 -19.08 14.48 -15.12
CA ILE A 7 -18.90 15.89 -15.50
C ILE A 7 -20.24 16.60 -15.70
N ASN A 8 -20.25 17.94 -15.67
CA ASN A 8 -21.42 18.78 -15.90
C ASN A 8 -22.60 18.52 -14.95
N LEU A 9 -22.30 18.18 -13.69
CA LEU A 9 -23.30 17.91 -12.66
C LEU A 9 -23.79 19.22 -12.04
N THR A 10 -25.08 19.26 -11.72
CA THR A 10 -25.61 20.19 -10.74
C THR A 10 -25.17 19.81 -9.32
N ALA A 11 -25.27 20.72 -8.36
CA ALA A 11 -24.89 20.45 -6.98
C ALA A 11 -25.71 19.29 -6.36
N ASP A 12 -26.98 19.14 -6.73
CA ASP A 12 -27.85 18.07 -6.22
C ASP A 12 -27.48 16.71 -6.81
N GLU A 13 -27.20 16.64 -8.11
CA GLU A 13 -26.72 15.43 -8.77
C GLU A 13 -25.36 15.00 -8.22
N ALA A 14 -24.44 15.95 -7.99
CA ALA A 14 -23.14 15.65 -7.38
C ALA A 14 -23.30 15.05 -5.96
N ARG A 15 -24.17 15.63 -5.13
CA ARG A 15 -24.46 15.08 -3.78
C ARG A 15 -25.07 13.69 -3.86
N LYS A 16 -26.00 13.46 -4.79
CA LYS A 16 -26.62 12.14 -4.98
C LYS A 16 -25.60 11.10 -5.43
N ILE A 17 -24.72 11.44 -6.39
CA ILE A 17 -23.66 10.53 -6.84
C ILE A 17 -22.67 10.24 -5.70
N ALA A 18 -22.22 11.26 -4.98
CA ALA A 18 -21.33 11.08 -3.83
C ALA A 18 -21.93 10.12 -2.80
N SER A 19 -23.22 10.24 -2.49
CA SER A 19 -23.88 9.32 -1.54
C SER A 19 -24.03 7.88 -2.06
N LEU A 20 -24.05 7.68 -3.38
CA LEU A 20 -24.13 6.34 -4.00
C LEU A 20 -22.77 5.68 -4.17
N THR A 21 -21.71 6.48 -4.20
CA THR A 21 -20.32 6.02 -4.41
C THR A 21 -19.46 6.12 -3.14
N ASP A 22 -20.07 6.41 -2.01
CA ASP A 22 -19.39 6.37 -0.72
C ASP A 22 -18.97 4.92 -0.40
N ASP A 23 -17.66 4.70 -0.42
CA ASP A 23 -17.05 3.39 -0.12
C ASP A 23 -16.86 3.15 1.38
N SER A 24 -17.33 4.08 2.23
CA SER A 24 -17.15 4.05 3.68
C SER A 24 -15.68 4.00 4.15
N ALA A 25 -14.74 4.35 3.28
CA ALA A 25 -13.34 4.40 3.63
C ALA A 25 -13.08 5.54 4.62
N VAL A 26 -12.68 5.18 5.84
CA VAL A 26 -12.50 6.11 6.96
C VAL A 26 -11.20 6.93 6.88
N ASN A 27 -10.25 6.51 6.03
CA ASN A 27 -8.96 7.18 5.79
C ASN A 27 -8.34 6.73 4.45
N ASP A 28 -7.24 7.36 4.05
CA ASP A 28 -6.56 7.07 2.78
C ASP A 28 -5.98 5.66 2.72
N PHE A 29 -5.52 5.11 3.83
CA PHE A 29 -5.05 3.73 3.89
C PHE A 29 -6.13 2.72 3.44
N ARG A 30 -7.41 2.97 3.80
CA ARG A 30 -8.54 2.13 3.38
C ARG A 30 -8.89 2.23 1.89
N ARG A 31 -8.34 3.24 1.21
CA ARG A 31 -8.41 3.41 -0.26
C ARG A 31 -7.23 2.79 -0.99
N SER A 32 -6.43 1.96 -0.30
CA SER A 32 -5.33 1.22 -0.92
C SER A 32 -5.80 0.41 -2.11
N VAL A 33 -4.96 0.33 -3.13
CA VAL A 33 -5.27 -0.34 -4.39
C VAL A 33 -4.41 -1.57 -4.60
N SER A 34 -4.99 -2.60 -5.20
CA SER A 34 -4.26 -3.76 -5.66
C SER A 34 -4.73 -4.15 -7.06
N CYS A 35 -3.84 -4.72 -7.86
CA CYS A 35 -4.28 -5.37 -9.10
C CYS A 35 -4.96 -6.71 -8.78
N VAL A 36 -5.55 -7.37 -9.78
CA VAL A 36 -6.26 -8.65 -9.61
C VAL A 36 -5.36 -9.80 -9.12
N GLY A 37 -4.03 -9.69 -9.30
CA GLY A 37 -3.07 -10.69 -8.83
C GLY A 37 -3.09 -12.02 -9.56
N SER A 38 -2.27 -12.96 -9.10
CA SER A 38 -2.07 -14.27 -9.73
C SER A 38 -3.28 -15.20 -9.68
N THR A 39 -4.30 -14.89 -8.89
CA THR A 39 -5.54 -15.66 -8.83
C THR A 39 -6.37 -15.52 -10.12
N VAL A 40 -6.20 -14.44 -10.88
CA VAL A 40 -6.91 -14.14 -12.13
C VAL A 40 -5.94 -13.87 -13.28
N CYS A 41 -4.85 -13.13 -13.02
CA CYS A 41 -3.89 -12.73 -14.03
C CYS A 41 -2.94 -13.87 -14.39
N GLN A 42 -2.90 -14.28 -15.65
CA GLN A 42 -2.04 -15.38 -16.15
C GLN A 42 -0.54 -15.10 -16.03
N ILE A 43 -0.14 -13.82 -16.00
CA ILE A 43 1.26 -13.39 -15.84
C ILE A 43 1.56 -12.87 -14.44
N GLY A 44 0.58 -12.88 -13.54
CA GLY A 44 0.75 -12.48 -12.15
C GLY A 44 1.66 -13.45 -11.39
N MET A 45 2.68 -12.91 -10.71
CA MET A 45 3.59 -13.73 -9.89
C MET A 45 3.02 -14.02 -8.51
N GLN A 46 2.31 -13.05 -7.91
CA GLN A 46 1.79 -13.12 -6.56
C GLN A 46 0.33 -12.64 -6.48
N ASP A 47 -0.36 -13.08 -5.44
CA ASP A 47 -1.73 -12.66 -5.13
C ASP A 47 -1.72 -11.30 -4.40
N SER A 48 -1.77 -10.22 -5.17
CA SER A 48 -1.80 -8.84 -4.64
C SER A 48 -3.11 -8.51 -3.92
N ASN A 49 -4.22 -9.03 -4.38
CA ASN A 49 -5.53 -8.81 -3.74
C ASN A 49 -5.62 -9.55 -2.41
N GLY A 50 -5.13 -10.80 -2.36
CA GLY A 50 -5.03 -11.57 -1.13
C GLY A 50 -4.09 -10.91 -0.11
N LEU A 51 -2.96 -10.32 -0.56
CA LEU A 51 -2.08 -9.57 0.33
C LEU A 51 -2.79 -8.36 0.95
N LEU A 52 -3.48 -7.54 0.14
CA LEU A 52 -4.20 -6.37 0.66
C LEU A 52 -5.26 -6.77 1.69
N LYS A 53 -6.02 -7.84 1.40
CA LYS A 53 -7.00 -8.37 2.36
C LYS A 53 -6.34 -8.86 3.65
N ALA A 54 -5.22 -9.57 3.56
CA ALA A 54 -4.49 -10.06 4.72
C ALA A 54 -3.98 -8.91 5.60
N ILE A 55 -3.47 -7.82 4.99
CA ILE A 55 -3.06 -6.62 5.73
C ILE A 55 -4.26 -6.01 6.47
N PHE A 56 -5.37 -5.78 5.78
CA PHE A 56 -6.56 -5.19 6.39
C PHE A 56 -7.09 -6.05 7.54
N THR A 57 -7.27 -7.35 7.30
CA THR A 57 -7.76 -8.29 8.31
C THR A 57 -6.87 -8.30 9.55
N HIS A 58 -5.55 -8.37 9.36
CA HIS A 58 -4.58 -8.40 10.46
C HIS A 58 -4.66 -7.13 11.33
N LEU A 59 -4.71 -5.94 10.70
CA LEU A 59 -4.77 -4.68 11.43
C LEU A 59 -6.13 -4.48 12.13
N ASP A 60 -7.23 -4.95 11.52
CA ASP A 60 -8.57 -4.88 12.11
C ASP A 60 -8.70 -5.80 13.32
N GLU A 61 -8.25 -7.06 13.21
CA GLU A 61 -8.27 -8.02 14.31
C GLU A 61 -7.47 -7.55 15.52
N LYS A 62 -6.41 -6.76 15.27
CA LYS A 62 -5.58 -6.18 16.33
C LYS A 62 -6.05 -4.82 16.82
N GLY A 63 -7.06 -4.23 16.18
CA GLY A 63 -7.58 -2.91 16.53
C GLY A 63 -6.58 -1.77 16.32
N ILE A 64 -5.69 -1.89 15.34
CA ILE A 64 -4.64 -0.90 15.06
C ILE A 64 -5.22 0.34 14.39
N ASP A 65 -4.91 1.53 14.91
CA ASP A 65 -5.26 2.79 14.23
C ASP A 65 -4.41 2.97 12.97
N THR A 66 -5.09 3.10 11.83
CA THR A 66 -4.47 3.17 10.49
C THR A 66 -4.48 4.58 9.89
N LYS A 67 -4.88 5.62 10.66
CA LYS A 67 -5.07 6.99 10.13
C LYS A 67 -3.83 7.61 9.55
N LYS A 68 -2.66 7.30 10.11
CA LYS A 68 -1.36 7.85 9.67
C LYS A 68 -0.67 7.01 8.60
N LEU A 69 -1.18 5.81 8.31
CA LEU A 69 -0.65 4.97 7.24
C LEU A 69 -1.01 5.57 5.87
N PRO A 70 -0.09 5.52 4.90
CA PRO A 70 -0.35 5.98 3.54
C PRO A 70 -1.20 4.97 2.77
N ARG A 71 -1.81 5.42 1.68
CA ARG A 71 -2.42 4.55 0.68
C ARG A 71 -1.38 3.58 0.12
N LEU A 72 -1.68 2.29 0.10
CA LEU A 72 -0.82 1.28 -0.50
C LEU A 72 -1.15 1.08 -1.98
N HIS A 73 -0.11 0.81 -2.77
CA HIS A 73 -0.21 0.47 -4.18
C HIS A 73 0.43 -0.91 -4.39
N ILE A 74 -0.40 -1.95 -4.65
CA ILE A 74 0.06 -3.33 -4.69
C ILE A 74 -0.13 -3.95 -6.08
N SER A 75 0.96 -4.42 -6.68
CA SER A 75 0.95 -5.15 -7.95
C SER A 75 1.38 -6.60 -7.73
N GLY A 76 0.73 -7.55 -8.38
CA GLY A 76 1.09 -8.97 -8.33
C GLY A 76 2.40 -9.31 -9.05
N CYS A 77 2.96 -8.39 -9.83
CA CYS A 77 4.22 -8.54 -10.58
C CYS A 77 4.79 -7.16 -10.95
N PRO A 78 5.99 -7.10 -11.56
CA PRO A 78 6.62 -5.82 -11.96
C PRO A 78 5.88 -4.99 -13.01
N HIS A 79 4.81 -5.52 -13.66
CA HIS A 79 4.04 -4.79 -14.69
C HIS A 79 3.25 -3.59 -14.18
N SER A 80 3.23 -3.35 -12.87
CA SER A 80 2.70 -2.13 -12.25
C SER A 80 1.21 -1.83 -12.48
N CYS A 81 0.37 -2.84 -12.70
CA CYS A 81 -1.08 -2.63 -12.84
C CYS A 81 -1.73 -2.03 -11.58
N GLY A 82 -1.14 -2.24 -10.40
CA GLY A 82 -1.53 -1.58 -9.15
C GLY A 82 -0.75 -0.29 -8.88
N THR A 83 -0.03 0.25 -9.87
CA THR A 83 0.71 1.53 -9.81
C THR A 83 1.69 1.65 -8.64
N HIS A 84 2.32 0.52 -8.25
CA HIS A 84 3.20 0.45 -7.08
C HIS A 84 4.37 1.44 -7.10
N GLN A 85 4.76 1.94 -8.28
CA GLN A 85 5.90 2.84 -8.43
C GLN A 85 5.62 4.27 -7.97
N ILE A 86 4.35 4.69 -7.94
CA ILE A 86 3.96 6.05 -7.58
C ILE A 86 3.34 6.16 -6.18
N GLY A 87 3.11 5.04 -5.50
CA GLY A 87 2.67 5.04 -4.10
C GLY A 87 3.79 5.47 -3.15
N GLU A 88 3.47 6.16 -2.07
CA GLU A 88 4.42 6.43 -0.98
C GLU A 88 4.99 5.10 -0.45
N ILE A 89 4.13 4.09 -0.32
CA ILE A 89 4.50 2.68 -0.11
C ILE A 89 3.85 1.86 -1.23
N GLY A 90 4.69 1.24 -2.05
CA GLY A 90 4.28 0.31 -3.08
C GLY A 90 4.82 -1.09 -2.84
N PHE A 91 4.11 -2.10 -3.33
CA PHE A 91 4.57 -3.48 -3.33
C PHE A 91 4.40 -4.10 -4.71
N HIS A 92 5.38 -4.87 -5.16
CA HIS A 92 5.17 -5.73 -6.33
C HIS A 92 5.67 -7.15 -6.10
N GLY A 93 4.96 -8.10 -6.66
CA GLY A 93 5.23 -9.53 -6.50
C GLY A 93 6.65 -9.91 -6.91
N SER A 94 7.26 -10.73 -6.08
CA SER A 94 8.60 -11.28 -6.24
C SER A 94 8.70 -12.67 -5.58
N VAL A 95 9.91 -13.21 -5.55
CA VAL A 95 10.27 -14.43 -4.82
C VAL A 95 11.50 -14.14 -3.98
N LYS A 96 11.53 -14.67 -2.77
CA LYS A 96 12.68 -14.60 -1.86
C LYS A 96 13.14 -16.00 -1.48
N LEU A 97 14.44 -16.23 -1.47
CA LEU A 97 15.02 -17.47 -0.96
C LEU A 97 15.17 -17.39 0.57
N VAL A 98 14.45 -18.24 1.28
CA VAL A 98 14.61 -18.44 2.73
C VAL A 98 15.03 -19.88 2.95
N ASP A 99 16.17 -20.08 3.60
CA ASP A 99 16.77 -21.41 3.81
C ASP A 99 16.87 -22.25 2.51
N LYS A 100 17.30 -21.57 1.42
CA LYS A 100 17.42 -22.15 0.07
C LYS A 100 16.10 -22.59 -0.58
N LYS A 101 14.95 -22.25 0.01
CA LYS A 101 13.62 -22.52 -0.53
C LYS A 101 12.97 -21.24 -1.04
N PRO A 102 12.41 -21.23 -2.27
CA PRO A 102 11.71 -20.07 -2.76
C PRO A 102 10.41 -19.85 -1.95
N GLN A 103 10.21 -18.64 -1.49
CA GLN A 103 9.01 -18.20 -0.77
C GLN A 103 8.33 -17.07 -1.55
N PRO A 104 6.99 -17.02 -1.58
CA PRO A 104 6.25 -15.86 -2.07
C PRO A 104 6.68 -14.61 -1.31
N ALA A 105 7.01 -13.55 -2.04
CA ALA A 105 7.49 -12.30 -1.47
C ALA A 105 7.02 -11.10 -2.30
N PHE A 106 7.19 -9.91 -1.74
CA PHE A 106 6.98 -8.66 -2.44
C PHE A 106 8.16 -7.73 -2.23
N ILE A 107 8.58 -7.09 -3.31
CA ILE A 107 9.53 -5.97 -3.21
C ILE A 107 8.75 -4.76 -2.75
N LEU A 108 9.22 -4.14 -1.67
CA LEU A 108 8.76 -2.86 -1.19
C LEU A 108 9.40 -1.75 -2.01
N VAL A 109 8.57 -0.87 -2.55
CA VAL A 109 8.97 0.35 -3.27
C VAL A 109 8.58 1.54 -2.39
N ASP A 110 9.54 2.42 -2.12
CA ASP A 110 9.43 3.51 -1.17
C ASP A 110 9.59 4.86 -1.84
N GLY A 111 8.76 5.82 -1.47
CA GLY A 111 8.89 7.22 -1.80
C GLY A 111 8.42 7.60 -3.18
N GLY A 112 7.46 6.88 -3.75
CA GLY A 112 6.70 7.36 -4.89
C GLY A 112 5.79 8.53 -4.51
N SER A 113 5.34 9.29 -5.50
CA SER A 113 4.36 10.36 -5.33
C SER A 113 3.52 10.50 -6.59
N GLU A 114 2.20 10.56 -6.41
CA GLU A 114 1.21 10.87 -7.45
C GLU A 114 0.70 12.31 -7.36
N HIS A 115 1.24 13.12 -6.44
CA HIS A 115 0.80 14.50 -6.25
C HIS A 115 1.24 15.38 -7.40
N MET A 116 0.27 16.11 -7.97
CA MET A 116 0.49 17.02 -9.10
C MET A 116 1.59 18.04 -8.79
N GLY A 117 2.62 18.09 -9.65
CA GLY A 117 3.77 18.99 -9.52
C GLY A 117 4.90 18.45 -8.64
N SER A 118 4.73 17.26 -8.04
CA SER A 118 5.77 16.56 -7.27
C SER A 118 5.76 15.06 -7.55
N GLU A 119 5.34 14.66 -8.76
CA GLU A 119 5.32 13.28 -9.19
C GLU A 119 6.71 12.67 -9.16
N ASN A 120 6.81 11.47 -8.59
CA ASN A 120 8.09 10.79 -8.45
C ASN A 120 7.90 9.27 -8.44
N PHE A 121 8.85 8.56 -9.04
CA PHE A 121 8.92 7.11 -8.89
C PHE A 121 9.67 6.73 -7.63
N GLY A 122 9.06 5.85 -6.86
CA GLY A 122 9.69 5.23 -5.69
C GLY A 122 10.89 4.36 -6.07
N LYS A 123 11.67 3.99 -5.06
CA LYS A 123 12.85 3.13 -5.20
C LYS A 123 12.65 1.84 -4.42
N MET A 124 13.19 0.74 -4.93
CA MET A 124 13.21 -0.53 -4.19
C MET A 124 13.94 -0.35 -2.86
N ALA A 125 13.27 -0.74 -1.77
CA ALA A 125 13.75 -0.56 -0.41
C ALA A 125 13.92 -1.87 0.36
N GLY A 126 13.25 -2.96 -0.04
CA GLY A 126 13.39 -4.27 0.59
C GLY A 126 12.64 -5.35 -0.16
N ASN A 127 12.88 -6.63 0.19
CA ASN A 127 12.14 -7.78 -0.32
C ASN A 127 11.61 -8.61 0.86
N ILE A 128 10.31 -8.51 1.13
CA ILE A 128 9.67 -9.07 2.31
C ILE A 128 8.82 -10.27 1.92
N VAL A 129 8.94 -11.37 2.68
CA VAL A 129 8.08 -12.55 2.50
C VAL A 129 6.63 -12.16 2.72
N SER A 130 5.72 -12.60 1.84
CA SER A 130 4.33 -12.15 1.81
C SER A 130 3.61 -12.31 3.16
N THR A 131 3.89 -13.38 3.89
CA THR A 131 3.29 -13.65 5.21
C THR A 131 3.75 -12.72 6.33
N LYS A 132 4.88 -12.02 6.14
CA LYS A 132 5.41 -11.05 7.12
C LYS A 132 4.95 -9.60 6.87
N ILE A 133 4.36 -9.32 5.72
CA ILE A 133 3.96 -7.95 5.37
C ILE A 133 2.86 -7.41 6.29
N PRO A 134 1.84 -8.17 6.70
CA PRO A 134 0.86 -7.68 7.67
C PRO A 134 1.50 -7.26 9.01
N GLU A 135 2.47 -8.03 9.52
CA GLU A 135 3.22 -7.69 10.75
C GLU A 135 4.11 -6.46 10.56
N PHE A 136 4.73 -6.30 9.38
CA PHE A 136 5.47 -5.09 9.02
C PHE A 136 4.57 -3.85 9.04
N MET A 137 3.37 -3.94 8.47
CA MET A 137 2.40 -2.84 8.47
C MET A 137 1.88 -2.52 9.88
N GLU A 138 1.69 -3.52 10.73
CA GLU A 138 1.37 -3.34 12.15
C GLU A 138 2.49 -2.58 12.87
N ALA A 139 3.74 -3.01 12.71
CA ALA A 139 4.88 -2.37 13.36
C ALA A 139 5.03 -0.92 12.90
N LEU A 140 4.88 -0.65 11.60
CA LEU A 140 4.89 0.71 11.06
C LEU A 140 3.76 1.56 11.63
N ALA A 141 2.53 1.04 11.68
CA ALA A 141 1.38 1.76 12.22
C ALA A 141 1.59 2.13 13.70
N ASN A 142 2.12 1.21 14.50
CA ASN A 142 2.41 1.47 15.91
C ASN A 142 3.45 2.59 16.09
N ILE A 143 4.53 2.57 15.31
CA ILE A 143 5.53 3.64 15.34
C ILE A 143 4.89 4.99 14.97
N LEU A 144 4.08 5.02 13.90
CA LEU A 144 3.42 6.26 13.46
C LEU A 144 2.41 6.77 14.51
N ASN A 145 1.71 5.89 15.19
CA ASN A 145 0.74 6.28 16.22
C ASN A 145 1.40 6.91 17.44
N GLU A 146 2.64 6.52 17.76
CA GLU A 146 3.45 7.12 18.84
C GLU A 146 4.17 8.39 18.39
N ALA A 147 4.38 8.58 17.09
CA ALA A 147 5.08 9.73 16.52
C ALA A 147 4.25 11.02 16.61
N LEU A 148 4.92 12.17 16.66
CA LEU A 148 4.29 13.49 16.69
C LEU A 148 3.82 13.96 15.31
N GLU A 149 4.39 13.41 14.25
CA GLU A 149 4.07 13.74 12.87
C GLU A 149 2.63 13.34 12.51
N PRO A 150 1.96 14.14 11.66
CA PRO A 150 0.55 13.91 11.32
C PRO A 150 0.33 12.69 10.42
N ASP A 151 1.32 12.31 9.63
CA ASP A 151 1.24 11.27 8.60
C ASP A 151 2.58 10.59 8.32
N PHE A 152 2.52 9.49 7.55
CA PHE A 152 3.70 8.74 7.14
C PHE A 152 4.70 9.57 6.33
N GLY A 153 4.23 10.39 5.38
CA GLY A 153 5.10 11.18 4.51
C GLY A 153 6.00 12.12 5.31
N SER A 154 5.39 12.86 6.25
CA SER A 154 6.10 13.78 7.16
C SER A 154 7.07 13.02 8.06
N TRP A 155 6.65 11.92 8.67
CA TRP A 155 7.49 11.09 9.54
C TRP A 155 8.68 10.48 8.77
N ARG A 156 8.44 9.95 7.60
CA ARG A 156 9.48 9.32 6.77
C ARG A 156 10.61 10.28 6.40
N LEU A 157 10.33 11.57 6.20
CA LEU A 157 11.37 12.57 5.88
C LEU A 157 12.37 12.76 7.01
N THR A 158 11.90 12.70 8.25
CA THR A 158 12.72 12.94 9.46
C THR A 158 13.30 11.66 10.05
N HIS A 159 12.64 10.50 9.85
CA HIS A 159 12.97 9.20 10.44
C HIS A 159 13.45 8.14 9.42
N LYS A 160 14.07 8.59 8.32
CA LYS A 160 14.46 7.70 7.22
C LYS A 160 15.31 6.49 7.67
N SER A 161 16.24 6.70 8.60
CA SER A 161 17.10 5.60 9.09
C SER A 161 16.32 4.58 9.90
N GLU A 162 15.37 5.03 10.72
CA GLU A 162 14.49 4.17 11.50
C GLU A 162 13.58 3.33 10.58
N TYR A 163 12.98 3.97 9.58
CA TYR A 163 12.17 3.28 8.58
C TYR A 163 12.96 2.22 7.81
N MET A 164 14.19 2.53 7.36
CA MET A 164 15.04 1.56 6.68
C MET A 164 15.47 0.41 7.60
N ASN A 165 15.68 0.66 8.88
CA ASN A 165 15.95 -0.40 9.85
C ASN A 165 14.73 -1.30 10.08
N LEU A 166 13.53 -0.71 10.15
CA LEU A 166 12.28 -1.48 10.23
C LEU A 166 12.15 -2.40 9.00
N ILE A 167 12.33 -1.90 7.78
CA ILE A 167 12.27 -2.72 6.56
C ILE A 167 13.24 -3.89 6.66
N LYS A 168 14.49 -3.64 7.03
CA LYS A 168 15.53 -4.67 7.15
C LYS A 168 15.21 -5.74 8.18
N SER A 169 14.49 -5.40 9.26
CA SER A 169 14.12 -6.37 10.29
C SER A 169 13.08 -7.39 9.81
N PHE A 170 12.38 -7.10 8.70
CA PHE A 170 11.41 -7.99 8.07
C PHE A 170 11.95 -8.68 6.80
N GLU A 171 13.14 -8.33 6.35
CA GLU A 171 13.81 -9.00 5.22
C GLU A 171 14.37 -10.43 5.61
#